data_2e3149ec6b6b5cdfa929f5abf24b992d
#
_entry.id   2e3149ec6b6b5cdfa929f5abf24b992d
#
_cell.length_a   1.000
_cell.length_b   1.000
_cell.length_c   1.000
_cell.angle_alpha   90.00
_cell.angle_beta   90.00
_cell.angle_gamma   90.00
#
_symmetry.space_group_name_H-M   'P 1'
#
loop_
_entity.id
_entity.type
_entity.pdbx_description
1 polymer ?
#
loop_
_entity_poly.entity_id
_entity_poly.type
_entity_poly.pdbx_seq_one_letter_code
_entity_poly.pdbx_strand_id
1 'polypeptide(L)'
;MFGAGDEKFAKTIKAASTEEGALTKQTYYMRLPKIKKLLDNLEADFKATKKALEEVFGKSAAIAKGGYIQVAGAWLWCKSPHKLLNYTLMGSEAQVQNEAINLACRRMIDEGLMKLNGRKPAIGARLLCSYHDETSWECPESMTAEVKAVTDWYYGQASKNLGLKKETLVTGTGKVGKSWLEVH
;
A
#
# COMPACT_ATOMS: atom_id res chain seq x y z
N MET A 1 1.95 15.53 -4.60
CA MET A 1 1.93 16.26 -5.89
C MET A 1 0.81 15.77 -6.81
N PHE A 2 0.60 14.47 -6.90
CA PHE A 2 -0.47 13.89 -7.73
C PHE A 2 -1.87 14.22 -7.16
N GLY A 3 -2.79 14.65 -8.04
CA GLY A 3 -4.15 15.07 -7.66
C GLY A 3 -4.29 16.52 -7.15
N ALA A 4 -3.22 17.29 -7.08
CA ALA A 4 -3.30 18.71 -6.75
C ALA A 4 -4.00 19.50 -7.87
N GLY A 5 -4.89 20.42 -7.52
CA GLY A 5 -5.40 21.43 -8.47
C GLY A 5 -4.26 22.31 -8.99
N ASP A 6 -4.50 23.00 -10.11
CA ASP A 6 -3.44 23.73 -10.83
C ASP A 6 -2.79 24.81 -9.98
N GLU A 7 -3.55 25.54 -9.18
CA GLU A 7 -3.00 26.55 -8.25
C GLU A 7 -2.07 25.93 -7.22
N LYS A 8 -2.47 24.82 -6.59
CA LYS A 8 -1.63 24.14 -5.60
C LYS A 8 -0.39 23.52 -6.24
N PHE A 9 -0.53 23.01 -7.47
CA PHE A 9 0.59 22.47 -8.24
C PHE A 9 1.59 23.58 -8.58
N ALA A 10 1.12 24.72 -9.10
CA ALA A 10 1.94 25.89 -9.40
C ALA A 10 2.73 26.37 -8.17
N LYS A 11 2.06 26.51 -7.01
CA LYS A 11 2.73 26.85 -5.74
C LYS A 11 3.81 25.83 -5.35
N THR A 12 3.53 24.54 -5.54
CA THR A 12 4.48 23.47 -5.15
C THR A 12 5.75 23.48 -5.99
N ILE A 13 5.62 23.72 -7.32
CA ILE A 13 6.76 23.79 -8.23
C ILE A 13 7.39 25.19 -8.31
N LYS A 14 6.88 26.16 -7.53
CA LYS A 14 7.30 27.56 -7.54
C LYS A 14 7.17 28.20 -8.96
N ALA A 15 6.12 27.86 -9.68
CA ALA A 15 5.79 28.47 -10.97
C ALA A 15 5.44 29.96 -10.79
N ALA A 16 5.71 30.79 -11.79
CA ALA A 16 5.45 32.21 -11.74
C ALA A 16 3.92 32.50 -11.79
N SER A 17 3.12 31.59 -12.38
CA SER A 17 1.66 31.70 -12.43
C SER A 17 0.96 30.35 -12.38
N THR A 18 -0.36 30.39 -12.19
CA THR A 18 -1.21 29.18 -12.23
C THR A 18 -1.23 28.58 -13.64
N GLU A 19 -1.19 29.39 -14.69
CA GLU A 19 -1.16 28.97 -16.08
C GLU A 19 0.13 28.21 -16.41
N GLU A 20 1.28 28.70 -15.94
CA GLU A 20 2.58 28.00 -16.06
C GLU A 20 2.53 26.67 -15.32
N GLY A 21 1.96 26.63 -14.14
CA GLY A 21 1.73 25.42 -13.36
C GLY A 21 0.87 24.41 -14.12
N ALA A 22 -0.23 24.85 -14.72
CA ALA A 22 -1.12 24.01 -15.52
C ALA A 22 -0.42 23.45 -16.77
N LEU A 23 0.35 24.27 -17.49
CA LEU A 23 1.13 23.85 -18.66
C LEU A 23 2.18 22.80 -18.29
N THR A 24 2.89 23.05 -17.21
CA THR A 24 3.91 22.10 -16.68
C THR A 24 3.28 20.78 -16.32
N LYS A 25 2.11 20.80 -15.65
CA LYS A 25 1.34 19.60 -15.31
C LYS A 25 0.86 18.85 -16.55
N GLN A 26 0.37 19.54 -17.56
CA GLN A 26 -0.02 18.95 -18.83
C GLN A 26 1.16 18.28 -19.53
N THR A 27 2.31 18.97 -19.60
CA THR A 27 3.55 18.44 -20.18
C THR A 27 4.02 17.17 -19.43
N TYR A 28 3.90 17.17 -18.11
CA TYR A 28 4.20 15.99 -17.29
C TYR A 28 3.32 14.79 -17.67
N TYR A 29 2.01 14.98 -17.80
CA TYR A 29 1.09 13.91 -18.19
C TYR A 29 1.26 13.45 -19.65
N MET A 30 1.65 14.33 -20.55
CA MET A 30 2.01 13.95 -21.92
C MET A 30 3.23 13.03 -21.97
N ARG A 31 4.21 13.27 -21.08
CA ARG A 31 5.41 12.43 -20.97
C ARG A 31 5.16 11.10 -20.24
N LEU A 32 4.09 11.02 -19.45
CA LEU A 32 3.72 9.85 -18.66
C LEU A 32 2.28 9.40 -18.93
N PRO A 33 1.97 8.99 -20.19
CA PRO A 33 0.59 8.70 -20.62
C PRO A 33 -0.05 7.55 -19.85
N LYS A 34 0.74 6.58 -19.34
CA LYS A 34 0.22 5.48 -18.50
C LYS A 34 -0.28 5.96 -17.15
N ILE A 35 0.37 6.96 -16.57
CA ILE A 35 -0.09 7.57 -15.29
C ILE A 35 -1.38 8.37 -15.54
N LYS A 36 -1.44 9.11 -16.63
CA LYS A 36 -2.67 9.82 -17.02
C LYS A 36 -3.84 8.86 -17.18
N LYS A 37 -3.64 7.78 -17.94
CA LYS A 37 -4.67 6.74 -18.15
C LYS A 37 -5.10 6.09 -16.83
N LEU A 38 -4.16 5.78 -15.93
CA LEU A 38 -4.47 5.26 -14.60
C LEU A 38 -5.38 6.22 -13.83
N LEU A 39 -5.04 7.50 -13.78
CA LEU A 39 -5.84 8.51 -13.10
C LEU A 39 -7.24 8.64 -13.70
N ASP A 40 -7.37 8.63 -15.02
CA ASP A 40 -8.66 8.71 -15.71
C ASP A 40 -9.55 7.50 -15.36
N ASN A 41 -8.98 6.30 -15.32
CA ASN A 41 -9.69 5.09 -14.91
C ASN A 41 -10.14 5.17 -13.44
N LEU A 42 -9.25 5.57 -12.53
CA LEU A 42 -9.58 5.73 -11.11
C LEU A 42 -10.69 6.78 -10.87
N GLU A 43 -10.67 7.88 -11.63
CA GLU A 43 -11.73 8.88 -11.56
C GLU A 43 -13.07 8.36 -12.11
N ALA A 44 -13.04 7.55 -13.17
CA ALA A 44 -14.24 6.93 -13.72
C ALA A 44 -14.88 5.96 -12.70
N ASP A 45 -14.07 5.08 -12.11
CA ASP A 45 -14.52 4.13 -11.07
C ASP A 45 -15.08 4.87 -9.85
N PHE A 46 -14.36 5.89 -9.38
CA PHE A 46 -14.80 6.72 -8.26
C PHE A 46 -16.16 7.38 -8.53
N LYS A 47 -16.35 7.97 -9.71
CA LYS A 47 -17.60 8.64 -10.08
C LYS A 47 -18.75 7.65 -10.20
N ALA A 48 -18.52 6.50 -10.83
CA ALA A 48 -19.52 5.45 -11.00
C ALA A 48 -19.99 4.89 -9.65
N THR A 49 -19.04 4.52 -8.77
CA THR A 49 -19.36 3.98 -7.45
C THR A 49 -19.99 5.02 -6.53
N LYS A 50 -19.55 6.27 -6.58
CA LYS A 50 -20.18 7.37 -5.84
C LYS A 50 -21.63 7.56 -6.25
N LYS A 51 -21.93 7.56 -7.56
CA LYS A 51 -23.29 7.67 -8.07
C LYS A 51 -24.17 6.52 -7.56
N ALA A 52 -23.67 5.28 -7.62
CA ALA A 52 -24.41 4.13 -7.10
C ALA A 52 -24.68 4.24 -5.59
N LEU A 53 -23.71 4.72 -4.80
CA LEU A 53 -23.92 4.97 -3.37
C LEU A 53 -24.96 6.07 -3.09
N GLU A 54 -24.97 7.13 -3.89
CA GLU A 54 -26.00 8.20 -3.80
C GLU A 54 -27.40 7.69 -4.12
N GLU A 55 -27.51 6.78 -5.09
CA GLU A 55 -28.79 6.15 -5.47
C GLU A 55 -29.33 5.22 -4.38
N VAL A 56 -28.45 4.43 -3.74
CA VAL A 56 -28.85 3.44 -2.72
C VAL A 56 -29.07 4.07 -1.34
N PHE A 57 -28.19 4.95 -0.92
CA PHE A 57 -28.15 5.49 0.46
C PHE A 57 -28.61 6.93 0.58
N GLY A 58 -28.85 7.61 -0.54
CA GLY A 58 -29.14 9.05 -0.58
C GLY A 58 -27.90 9.92 -0.47
N LYS A 59 -27.95 11.10 -1.10
CA LYS A 59 -26.80 12.05 -1.19
C LYS A 59 -26.28 12.56 0.15
N SER A 60 -27.12 12.58 1.19
CA SER A 60 -26.75 13.03 2.53
C SER A 60 -25.98 12.00 3.35
N ALA A 61 -26.06 10.71 2.98
CA ALA A 61 -25.37 9.65 3.69
C ALA A 61 -23.84 9.83 3.67
N ALA A 62 -23.19 9.55 4.81
CA ALA A 62 -21.73 9.74 4.94
C ALA A 62 -20.94 8.93 3.91
N ILE A 63 -21.39 7.70 3.59
CA ILE A 63 -20.77 6.82 2.61
C ILE A 63 -20.89 7.36 1.17
N ALA A 64 -21.99 8.05 0.86
CA ALA A 64 -22.24 8.65 -0.46
C ALA A 64 -21.44 9.94 -0.71
N LYS A 65 -20.74 10.47 0.29
CA LYS A 65 -19.83 11.62 0.11
C LYS A 65 -18.50 11.25 -0.56
N GLY A 66 -18.24 9.96 -0.76
CA GLY A 66 -17.07 9.42 -1.45
C GLY A 66 -17.45 8.37 -2.49
N GLY A 67 -16.46 7.68 -3.00
CA GLY A 67 -16.61 6.56 -3.92
C GLY A 67 -15.57 5.48 -3.64
N TYR A 68 -15.73 4.32 -4.26
CA TYR A 68 -14.77 3.24 -4.19
C TYR A 68 -13.90 3.20 -5.44
N ILE A 69 -12.65 2.78 -5.25
CA ILE A 69 -11.74 2.40 -6.33
C ILE A 69 -11.22 0.99 -6.08
N GLN A 70 -10.89 0.27 -7.13
CA GLN A 70 -10.29 -1.05 -7.03
C GLN A 70 -8.75 -0.94 -7.07
N VAL A 71 -8.08 -1.53 -6.09
CA VAL A 71 -6.62 -1.51 -5.97
C VAL A 71 -6.14 -2.90 -5.59
N ALA A 72 -5.33 -3.52 -6.44
CA ALA A 72 -4.75 -4.86 -6.21
C ALA A 72 -5.79 -5.90 -5.72
N GLY A 73 -6.99 -5.87 -6.29
CA GLY A 73 -8.09 -6.79 -5.94
C GLY A 73 -8.96 -6.37 -4.76
N ALA A 74 -8.59 -5.33 -4.01
CA ALA A 74 -9.37 -4.78 -2.91
C ALA A 74 -10.15 -3.52 -3.31
N TRP A 75 -11.31 -3.30 -2.69
CA TRP A 75 -12.08 -2.07 -2.83
C TRP A 75 -11.73 -1.10 -1.70
N LEU A 76 -11.26 0.10 -2.07
CA LEU A 76 -10.91 1.16 -1.13
C LEU A 76 -11.90 2.32 -1.25
N TRP A 77 -12.49 2.71 -0.12
CA TRP A 77 -13.34 3.90 -0.07
C TRP A 77 -12.48 5.16 -0.05
N CYS A 78 -12.79 6.09 -0.94
CA CYS A 78 -12.10 7.37 -1.10
C CYS A 78 -13.07 8.51 -0.93
N LYS A 79 -12.73 9.47 -0.06
CA LYS A 79 -13.56 10.64 0.17
C LYS A 79 -13.47 11.66 -0.97
N SER A 80 -12.34 11.72 -1.66
CA SER A 80 -12.03 12.81 -2.61
C SER A 80 -11.25 12.32 -3.82
N PRO A 81 -11.61 12.73 -5.04
CA PRO A 81 -10.90 12.37 -6.25
C PRO A 81 -9.44 12.85 -6.28
N HIS A 82 -9.11 13.94 -5.55
CA HIS A 82 -7.74 14.45 -5.47
C HIS A 82 -6.74 13.50 -4.79
N LYS A 83 -7.26 12.49 -4.09
CA LYS A 83 -6.43 11.52 -3.33
C LYS A 83 -6.34 10.15 -4.00
N LEU A 84 -6.97 9.94 -5.15
CA LEU A 84 -7.10 8.61 -5.75
C LEU A 84 -5.75 7.94 -5.98
N LEU A 85 -4.77 8.64 -6.57
CA LEU A 85 -3.45 8.06 -6.79
C LEU A 85 -2.74 7.74 -5.47
N ASN A 86 -2.87 8.60 -4.47
CA ASN A 86 -2.28 8.35 -3.16
C ASN A 86 -2.90 7.10 -2.49
N TYR A 87 -4.25 6.98 -2.53
CA TYR A 87 -4.94 5.77 -2.05
C TYR A 87 -4.53 4.53 -2.84
N THR A 88 -4.31 4.65 -4.15
CA THR A 88 -3.84 3.53 -4.97
C THR A 88 -2.45 3.07 -4.54
N LEU A 89 -1.51 3.99 -4.35
CA LEU A 89 -0.15 3.65 -3.93
C LEU A 89 -0.13 3.04 -2.53
N MET A 90 -0.75 3.71 -1.55
CA MET A 90 -0.84 3.20 -0.17
C MET A 90 -1.62 1.89 -0.07
N GLY A 91 -2.69 1.76 -0.84
CA GLY A 91 -3.48 0.53 -0.89
C GLY A 91 -2.71 -0.64 -1.51
N SER A 92 -1.92 -0.39 -2.56
CA SER A 92 -1.05 -1.42 -3.16
C SER A 92 0.05 -1.86 -2.19
N GLU A 93 0.67 -0.92 -1.49
CA GLU A 93 1.65 -1.18 -0.43
C GLU A 93 1.05 -2.05 0.68
N ALA A 94 -0.12 -1.68 1.19
CA ALA A 94 -0.82 -2.45 2.21
C ALA A 94 -1.18 -3.87 1.75
N GLN A 95 -1.55 -4.07 0.47
CA GLN A 95 -1.82 -5.41 -0.08
C GLN A 95 -0.54 -6.26 -0.14
N VAL A 96 0.57 -5.69 -0.59
CA VAL A 96 1.87 -6.39 -0.60
C VAL A 96 2.27 -6.79 0.83
N GLN A 97 2.13 -5.88 1.78
CA GLN A 97 2.47 -6.13 3.18
C GLN A 97 1.59 -7.20 3.83
N ASN A 98 0.28 -7.15 3.60
CA ASN A 98 -0.64 -8.16 4.12
C ASN A 98 -0.35 -9.54 3.53
N GLU A 99 -0.10 -9.64 2.24
CA GLU A 99 0.28 -10.91 1.59
C GLU A 99 1.63 -11.41 2.13
N ALA A 100 2.60 -10.52 2.30
CA ALA A 100 3.90 -10.86 2.87
C ALA A 100 3.77 -11.43 4.30
N ILE A 101 3.01 -10.77 5.17
CA ILE A 101 2.76 -11.25 6.54
C ILE A 101 2.10 -12.64 6.52
N ASN A 102 1.09 -12.82 5.67
CA ASN A 102 0.41 -14.11 5.54
C ASN A 102 1.37 -15.22 5.10
N LEU A 103 2.22 -14.95 4.12
CA LEU A 103 3.24 -15.89 3.64
C LEU A 103 4.27 -16.20 4.72
N ALA A 104 4.74 -15.18 5.45
CA ALA A 104 5.66 -15.37 6.57
C ALA A 104 5.06 -16.25 7.65
N CYS A 105 3.83 -15.95 8.09
CA CYS A 105 3.15 -16.73 9.11
C CYS A 105 2.96 -18.20 8.68
N ARG A 106 2.48 -18.45 7.47
CA ARG A 106 2.30 -19.81 6.94
C ARG A 106 3.61 -20.56 6.93
N ARG A 107 4.65 -19.98 6.35
CA ARG A 107 5.96 -20.61 6.24
C ARG A 107 6.58 -20.87 7.62
N MET A 108 6.51 -19.92 8.55
CA MET A 108 6.99 -20.10 9.91
C MET A 108 6.25 -21.21 10.65
N ILE A 109 4.94 -21.39 10.40
CA ILE A 109 4.15 -22.49 10.96
C ILE A 109 4.61 -23.82 10.36
N ASP A 110 4.73 -23.89 9.04
CA ASP A 110 5.11 -25.11 8.32
C ASP A 110 6.53 -25.57 8.70
N GLU A 111 7.46 -24.64 8.91
CA GLU A 111 8.84 -24.90 9.36
C GLU A 111 8.97 -25.07 10.88
N GLY A 112 7.88 -24.99 11.65
CA GLY A 112 7.87 -25.15 13.11
C GLY A 112 8.48 -23.98 13.89
N LEU A 113 8.75 -22.87 13.23
CA LEU A 113 9.29 -21.64 13.84
C LEU A 113 8.23 -20.87 14.64
N MET A 114 6.95 -21.08 14.29
CA MET A 114 5.78 -20.47 14.94
C MET A 114 4.74 -21.53 15.25
N LYS A 115 4.19 -21.51 16.47
CA LYS A 115 3.04 -22.36 16.86
C LYS A 115 1.90 -21.47 17.33
N LEU A 116 0.74 -21.64 16.72
CA LEU A 116 -0.47 -20.94 17.15
C LEU A 116 -0.93 -21.48 18.53
N ASN A 117 -1.28 -20.59 19.44
CA ASN A 117 -1.68 -20.92 20.81
C ASN A 117 -3.09 -20.41 21.14
N GLY A 118 -4.03 -20.72 20.26
CA GLY A 118 -5.41 -20.26 20.36
C GLY A 118 -5.50 -18.73 20.35
N ARG A 119 -6.07 -18.14 21.43
CA ARG A 119 -6.19 -16.67 21.58
C ARG A 119 -4.97 -16.02 22.25
N LYS A 120 -3.95 -16.78 22.65
CA LYS A 120 -2.73 -16.29 23.28
C LYS A 120 -1.68 -15.98 22.20
N PRO A 121 -0.62 -15.20 22.53
CA PRO A 121 0.49 -14.99 21.62
C PRO A 121 1.08 -16.32 21.12
N ALA A 122 1.52 -16.33 19.86
CA ALA A 122 2.19 -17.50 19.28
C ALA A 122 3.44 -17.87 20.08
N ILE A 123 3.79 -19.16 20.07
CA ILE A 123 5.04 -19.68 20.64
C ILE A 123 6.09 -19.70 19.52
N GLY A 124 7.30 -19.26 19.81
CA GLY A 124 8.37 -19.11 18.83
C GLY A 124 8.39 -17.72 18.22
N ALA A 125 8.52 -17.64 16.89
CA ALA A 125 8.45 -16.37 16.18
C ALA A 125 7.04 -15.75 16.28
N ARG A 126 6.97 -14.43 16.44
CA ARG A 126 5.70 -13.70 16.47
C ARG A 126 5.83 -12.31 15.86
N LEU A 127 4.80 -11.86 15.16
CA LEU A 127 4.70 -10.50 14.67
C LEU A 127 4.42 -9.58 15.87
N LEU A 128 5.25 -8.56 16.06
CA LEU A 128 5.06 -7.54 17.07
C LEU A 128 4.27 -6.35 16.54
N CYS A 129 4.68 -5.84 15.39
CA CYS A 129 3.96 -4.77 14.75
C CYS A 129 4.13 -4.81 13.23
N SER A 130 3.18 -4.15 12.56
CA SER A 130 3.19 -3.85 11.14
C SER A 130 2.90 -2.36 11.01
N TYR A 131 3.86 -1.61 10.51
CA TYR A 131 3.78 -0.15 10.45
C TYR A 131 4.33 0.35 9.12
N HIS A 132 3.47 0.98 8.31
CA HIS A 132 3.79 1.38 6.94
C HIS A 132 4.35 0.22 6.11
N ASP A 133 5.60 0.30 5.68
CA ASP A 133 6.35 -0.66 4.88
C ASP A 133 7.23 -1.60 5.72
N GLU A 134 7.11 -1.52 7.04
CA GLU A 134 7.91 -2.29 7.98
C GLU A 134 7.08 -3.32 8.77
N THR A 135 7.70 -4.46 9.05
CA THR A 135 7.19 -5.44 10.02
C THR A 135 8.28 -5.81 11.01
N SER A 136 7.93 -5.82 12.28
CA SER A 136 8.82 -6.23 13.34
C SER A 136 8.40 -7.59 13.90
N TRP A 137 9.36 -8.47 14.01
CA TRP A 137 9.18 -9.84 14.49
C TRP A 137 10.05 -10.08 15.71
N GLU A 138 9.54 -10.83 16.66
CA GLU A 138 10.30 -11.34 17.80
C GLU A 138 10.42 -12.84 17.69
N CYS A 139 11.59 -13.38 18.02
CA CYS A 139 11.82 -14.83 18.07
C CYS A 139 12.90 -15.17 19.12
N PRO A 140 12.95 -16.42 19.58
CA PRO A 140 14.10 -16.92 20.35
C PRO A 140 15.40 -16.74 19.55
N GLU A 141 16.50 -16.44 20.24
CA GLU A 141 17.81 -16.22 19.60
C GLU A 141 18.26 -17.40 18.73
N SER A 142 17.92 -18.62 19.14
CA SER A 142 18.22 -19.86 18.38
C SER A 142 17.49 -20.00 17.05
N MET A 143 16.45 -19.18 16.79
CA MET A 143 15.64 -19.21 15.55
C MET A 143 15.90 -17.98 14.67
N THR A 144 16.83 -17.13 15.06
CA THR A 144 17.03 -15.82 14.38
C THR A 144 17.41 -15.97 12.91
N ALA A 145 18.27 -16.92 12.58
CA ALA A 145 18.73 -17.11 11.20
C ALA A 145 17.58 -17.57 10.29
N GLU A 146 16.78 -18.51 10.76
CA GLU A 146 15.64 -19.05 10.01
C GLU A 146 14.54 -18.01 9.85
N VAL A 147 14.19 -17.30 10.94
CA VAL A 147 13.18 -16.23 10.90
C VAL A 147 13.63 -15.11 9.96
N LYS A 148 14.92 -14.73 10.01
CA LYS A 148 15.48 -13.75 9.07
C LYS A 148 15.38 -14.23 7.62
N ALA A 149 15.69 -15.48 7.33
CA ALA A 149 15.57 -16.04 5.99
C ALA A 149 14.13 -15.99 5.47
N VAL A 150 13.13 -16.22 6.32
CA VAL A 150 11.71 -16.06 5.96
C VAL A 150 11.40 -14.60 5.70
N THR A 151 11.86 -13.67 6.55
CA THR A 151 11.57 -12.24 6.40
C THR A 151 12.32 -11.56 5.26
N ASP A 152 13.45 -12.06 4.82
CA ASP A 152 14.13 -11.58 3.61
C ASP A 152 13.42 -12.06 2.32
N TRP A 153 12.72 -13.19 2.38
CA TRP A 153 12.06 -13.82 1.22
C TRP A 153 10.64 -13.30 0.96
N TYR A 154 9.86 -13.00 1.99
CA TYR A 154 8.40 -12.88 1.90
C TYR A 154 7.90 -11.70 1.06
N TYR A 155 8.51 -10.54 1.09
CA TYR A 155 8.10 -9.41 0.25
C TYR A 155 8.28 -9.69 -1.23
N GLY A 156 9.40 -10.29 -1.61
CA GLY A 156 9.63 -10.69 -3.00
C GLY A 156 8.61 -11.72 -3.49
N GLN A 157 8.22 -12.66 -2.63
CA GLN A 157 7.21 -13.65 -2.98
C GLN A 157 5.81 -13.05 -3.01
N ALA A 158 5.44 -12.19 -2.06
CA ALA A 158 4.17 -11.47 -2.06
C ALA A 158 3.99 -10.64 -3.33
N SER A 159 5.03 -9.93 -3.74
CA SER A 159 5.04 -9.16 -4.98
C SER A 159 4.75 -10.01 -6.20
N LYS A 160 5.34 -11.20 -6.28
CA LYS A 160 5.09 -12.17 -7.38
C LYS A 160 3.66 -12.69 -7.35
N ASN A 161 3.14 -13.06 -6.17
CA ASN A 161 1.78 -13.55 -6.00
C ASN A 161 0.74 -12.51 -6.44
N LEU A 162 1.03 -11.22 -6.22
CA LEU A 162 0.19 -10.10 -6.64
C LEU A 162 0.41 -9.70 -8.11
N GLY A 163 1.22 -10.44 -8.86
CA GLY A 163 1.45 -10.23 -10.28
C GLY A 163 2.34 -9.03 -10.63
N LEU A 164 3.15 -8.55 -9.69
CA LEU A 164 4.14 -7.53 -10.00
C LEU A 164 5.24 -8.09 -10.90
N LYS A 165 5.67 -7.29 -11.87
CA LYS A 165 6.73 -7.68 -12.81
C LYS A 165 8.08 -7.70 -12.10
N LYS A 166 9.02 -8.47 -12.64
CA LYS A 166 10.37 -8.62 -12.09
C LYS A 166 11.06 -7.29 -11.80
N GLU A 167 10.87 -6.30 -12.67
CA GLU A 167 11.48 -4.98 -12.57
C GLU A 167 10.85 -4.08 -11.48
N THR A 168 9.68 -4.48 -10.96
CA THR A 168 8.89 -3.73 -9.98
C THR A 168 8.63 -4.52 -8.70
N LEU A 169 9.38 -5.62 -8.47
CA LEU A 169 9.22 -6.40 -7.25
C LEU A 169 9.63 -5.57 -6.02
N VAL A 170 8.75 -5.59 -5.02
CA VAL A 170 9.08 -5.08 -3.70
C VAL A 170 9.92 -6.13 -2.98
N THR A 171 11.06 -5.74 -2.43
CA THR A 171 11.92 -6.60 -1.63
C THR A 171 12.16 -5.95 -0.28
N GLY A 172 12.40 -6.76 0.74
CA GLY A 172 12.77 -6.30 2.07
C GLY A 172 14.13 -6.85 2.47
N THR A 173 14.78 -6.19 3.41
CA THR A 173 16.00 -6.67 4.05
C THR A 173 15.80 -6.63 5.56
N GLY A 174 15.88 -7.80 6.21
CA GLY A 174 15.74 -7.89 7.66
C GLY A 174 17.01 -7.44 8.38
N LYS A 175 16.86 -6.56 9.37
CA LYS A 175 17.88 -6.31 10.39
C LYS A 175 17.61 -7.15 11.61
N VAL A 176 18.65 -7.54 12.34
CA VAL A 176 18.57 -8.32 13.57
C VAL A 176 19.23 -7.54 14.70
N GLY A 177 18.58 -7.47 15.84
CA GLY A 177 19.08 -6.84 17.05
C GLY A 177 18.38 -7.41 18.29
N LYS A 178 18.93 -7.14 19.46
CA LYS A 178 18.37 -7.57 20.75
C LYS A 178 17.29 -6.62 21.26
N SER A 179 17.18 -5.46 20.65
CA SER A 179 16.21 -4.43 21.00
C SER A 179 15.75 -3.65 19.76
N TRP A 180 14.64 -2.96 19.89
CA TRP A 180 14.15 -2.04 18.86
C TRP A 180 15.19 -0.98 18.44
N LEU A 181 15.95 -0.48 19.40
CA LEU A 181 16.97 0.55 19.17
C LEU A 181 18.14 0.06 18.30
N GLU A 182 18.43 -1.24 18.32
CA GLU A 182 19.52 -1.79 17.51
C GLU A 182 19.14 -2.01 16.05
N VAL A 183 17.86 -2.09 15.75
CA VAL A 183 17.34 -2.31 14.38
C VAL A 183 16.85 -1.03 13.71
N HIS A 184 16.71 0.07 14.44
CA HIS A 184 16.34 1.40 13.99
C HIS A 184 17.43 2.41 14.25
#